data_d01c24ee01753fa949cf012f56eabd03
#
_entry.id   d01c24ee01753fa949cf012f56eabd03
#
_cell.length_a   1.000
_cell.length_b   1.000
_cell.length_c   1.000
_cell.angle_alpha   90.00
_cell.angle_beta   90.00
_cell.angle_gamma   90.00
#
_symmetry.space_group_name_H-M   'P 1'
#
loop_
_entity.id
_entity.type
_entity.pdbx_description
1 polymer ?
#
loop_
_entity_poly.entity_id
_entity_poly.type
_entity_poly.pdbx_seq_one_letter_code
_entity_poly.pdbx_strand_id
1 'polypeptide(L)'
;MCIRDRGNRHGKFRQYLNLIITMFLGGLWHGASWNFVLWGTFHGVALALHKAWMSIIGRKKGETSHGIRRVLGVIITFHFVCFCWIFFRNADFHNSMDMLNQIFTAFRPQLFPQLMEGYWRVFALMAVGFLLHFAPDSWENAVCRGMIKLPFLGKAIVMVAMIYLVIQMKSS
;
A
#
# COMPACT_ATOMS: atom_id res chain seq x y z
N MET A 1 -19.56 11.87 3.97
CA MET A 1 -19.44 10.71 3.08
C MET A 1 -20.21 10.83 1.74
N CYS A 2 -20.68 12.02 1.39
CA CYS A 2 -21.51 12.28 0.19
C CYS A 2 -20.74 12.67 -1.07
N ILE A 3 -19.42 12.83 -1.01
CA ILE A 3 -18.60 13.26 -2.16
C ILE A 3 -18.23 12.07 -3.09
N ARG A 4 -18.19 10.86 -2.54
CA ARG A 4 -17.78 9.64 -3.27
C ARG A 4 -18.79 9.17 -4.35
N ASP A 5 -20.06 9.53 -4.22
CA ASP A 5 -21.12 8.99 -5.08
C ASP A 5 -21.54 9.92 -6.24
N ARG A 6 -21.05 11.17 -6.28
CA ARG A 6 -21.36 12.10 -7.38
C ARG A 6 -20.76 11.71 -8.73
N GLY A 7 -19.65 10.95 -8.73
CA GLY A 7 -19.01 10.45 -9.96
C GLY A 7 -19.82 9.37 -10.72
N ASN A 8 -20.84 8.77 -10.08
CA ASN A 8 -21.59 7.65 -10.64
C ASN A 8 -22.87 8.07 -11.44
N ARG A 9 -23.19 9.36 -11.46
CA ARG A 9 -24.41 9.86 -12.12
C ARG A 9 -24.32 9.97 -13.64
N HIS A 10 -23.12 9.84 -14.22
CA HIS A 10 -22.87 10.08 -15.66
C HIS A 10 -22.38 8.86 -16.44
N GLY A 11 -22.69 7.62 -15.99
CA GLY A 11 -22.34 6.40 -16.69
C GLY A 11 -21.03 5.74 -16.23
N LYS A 12 -20.91 4.43 -16.53
CA LYS A 12 -19.76 3.59 -16.10
C LYS A 12 -18.43 4.07 -16.67
N PHE A 13 -18.41 4.52 -17.93
CA PHE A 13 -17.18 4.98 -18.60
C PHE A 13 -16.55 6.19 -17.88
N ARG A 14 -17.37 7.20 -17.56
CA ARG A 14 -16.90 8.38 -16.83
C ARG A 14 -16.38 8.05 -15.44
N GLN A 15 -16.94 7.06 -14.80
CA GLN A 15 -16.47 6.57 -13.51
C GLN A 15 -15.07 5.95 -13.58
N TYR A 16 -14.79 5.15 -14.62
CA TYR A 16 -13.47 4.56 -14.84
C TYR A 16 -12.44 5.63 -15.19
N LEU A 17 -12.81 6.56 -16.05
CA LEU A 17 -11.94 7.69 -16.41
C LEU A 17 -11.58 8.54 -15.18
N ASN A 18 -12.57 8.91 -14.37
CA ASN A 18 -12.33 9.68 -13.14
C ASN A 18 -11.43 8.93 -12.16
N LEU A 19 -11.54 7.61 -12.08
CA LEU A 19 -10.68 6.79 -11.22
C LEU A 19 -9.22 6.84 -11.70
N ILE A 20 -9.00 6.69 -13.00
CA ILE A 20 -7.65 6.78 -13.60
C ILE A 20 -7.08 8.19 -13.40
N ILE A 21 -7.85 9.24 -13.69
CA ILE A 21 -7.41 10.64 -13.52
C ILE A 21 -7.07 10.93 -12.06
N THR A 22 -7.88 10.47 -11.12
CA THR A 22 -7.63 10.69 -9.69
C THR A 22 -6.33 10.02 -9.25
N MET A 23 -6.06 8.80 -9.70
CA MET A 23 -4.82 8.09 -9.37
C MET A 23 -3.60 8.68 -10.10
N PHE A 24 -3.76 9.14 -11.33
CA PHE A 24 -2.74 9.88 -12.08
C PHE A 24 -2.35 11.17 -11.36
N LEU A 25 -3.33 11.99 -10.96
CA LEU A 25 -3.10 13.21 -10.19
C LEU A 25 -2.49 12.92 -8.81
N GLY A 26 -2.91 11.83 -8.18
CA GLY A 26 -2.29 11.34 -6.95
C GLY A 26 -0.81 11.00 -7.14
N GLY A 27 -0.44 10.40 -8.26
CA GLY A 27 0.96 10.16 -8.62
C GLY A 27 1.75 11.46 -8.78
N LEU A 28 1.21 12.44 -9.51
CA LEU A 28 1.82 13.76 -9.67
C LEU A 28 2.00 14.51 -8.35
N TRP A 29 1.10 14.31 -7.40
CA TRP A 29 1.20 14.94 -6.08
C TRP A 29 2.42 14.44 -5.28
N HIS A 30 2.88 13.21 -5.52
CA HIS A 30 4.06 12.64 -4.88
C HIS A 30 5.39 13.21 -5.43
N GLY A 31 5.37 13.80 -6.61
CA GLY A 31 6.53 14.47 -7.21
C GLY A 31 6.48 14.55 -8.72
N ALA A 32 7.26 15.45 -9.30
CA ALA A 32 7.34 15.67 -10.75
C ALA A 32 8.29 14.65 -11.43
N SER A 33 8.11 13.36 -11.17
CA SER A 33 8.88 12.29 -11.82
C SER A 33 7.94 11.37 -12.61
N TRP A 34 8.41 10.90 -13.76
CA TRP A 34 7.71 9.89 -14.57
C TRP A 34 7.39 8.62 -13.80
N ASN A 35 8.22 8.26 -12.84
CA ASN A 35 8.00 7.10 -11.99
C ASN A 35 6.71 7.22 -11.17
N PHE A 36 6.43 8.38 -10.59
CA PHE A 36 5.19 8.62 -9.84
C PHE A 36 3.96 8.65 -10.75
N VAL A 37 4.10 9.21 -11.96
CA VAL A 37 3.05 9.21 -12.98
C VAL A 37 2.68 7.77 -13.37
N LEU A 38 3.68 6.94 -13.64
CA LEU A 38 3.48 5.53 -13.98
C LEU A 38 2.86 4.75 -12.81
N TRP A 39 3.36 4.95 -11.59
CA TRP A 39 2.82 4.35 -10.38
C TRP A 39 1.34 4.65 -10.20
N GLY A 40 0.95 5.93 -10.29
CA GLY A 40 -0.45 6.36 -10.18
C GLY A 40 -1.31 5.81 -11.31
N THR A 41 -0.81 5.86 -12.55
CA THR A 41 -1.51 5.34 -13.73
C THR A 41 -1.76 3.84 -13.64
N PHE A 42 -0.76 3.04 -13.27
CA PHE A 42 -0.92 1.59 -13.09
C PHE A 42 -1.99 1.26 -12.05
N HIS A 43 -1.99 1.95 -10.92
CA HIS A 43 -3.03 1.77 -9.89
C HIS A 43 -4.41 2.17 -10.41
N GLY A 44 -4.52 3.30 -11.12
CA GLY A 44 -5.77 3.76 -11.72
C GLY A 44 -6.35 2.77 -12.73
N VAL A 45 -5.51 2.27 -13.63
CA VAL A 45 -5.89 1.27 -14.64
C VAL A 45 -6.28 -0.06 -13.99
N ALA A 46 -5.49 -0.56 -13.03
CA ALA A 46 -5.81 -1.81 -12.33
C ALA A 46 -7.15 -1.74 -11.59
N LEU A 47 -7.43 -0.61 -10.91
CA LEU A 47 -8.71 -0.39 -10.24
C LEU A 47 -9.87 -0.31 -11.23
N ALA A 48 -9.69 0.36 -12.38
CA ALA A 48 -10.69 0.45 -13.43
C ALA A 48 -10.99 -0.94 -14.03
N LEU A 49 -9.94 -1.72 -14.34
CA LEU A 49 -10.07 -3.09 -14.85
C LEU A 49 -10.74 -4.01 -13.85
N HIS A 50 -10.33 -3.97 -12.58
CA HIS A 50 -10.97 -4.75 -11.51
C HIS A 50 -12.45 -4.44 -11.40
N LYS A 51 -12.81 -3.15 -11.44
CA LYS A 51 -14.21 -2.72 -11.37
C LYS A 51 -15.01 -3.11 -12.59
N ALA A 52 -14.42 -3.03 -13.79
CA ALA A 52 -15.03 -3.52 -15.03
C ALA A 52 -15.27 -5.03 -14.95
N TRP A 53 -14.29 -5.80 -14.53
CA TRP A 53 -14.36 -7.24 -14.30
C TRP A 53 -15.49 -7.62 -13.35
N MET A 54 -15.58 -6.96 -12.19
CA MET A 54 -16.65 -7.17 -11.22
C MET A 54 -18.05 -6.86 -11.81
N SER A 55 -18.13 -5.84 -12.67
CA SER A 55 -19.38 -5.50 -13.37
C SER A 55 -19.78 -6.55 -14.41
N ILE A 56 -18.82 -7.18 -15.10
CA ILE A 56 -19.06 -8.25 -16.09
C ILE A 56 -19.54 -9.53 -15.41
N ILE A 57 -18.93 -9.90 -14.28
CA ILE A 57 -19.31 -11.11 -13.52
C ILE A 57 -20.66 -10.93 -12.78
N GLY A 58 -21.21 -9.71 -12.75
CA GLY A 58 -22.47 -9.42 -12.08
C GLY A 58 -22.39 -9.44 -10.54
N ARG A 59 -21.18 -9.31 -9.97
CA ARG A 59 -20.95 -9.32 -8.52
C ARG A 59 -21.50 -8.05 -7.86
N LYS A 60 -22.28 -8.23 -6.79
CA LYS A 60 -22.80 -7.10 -6.01
C LYS A 60 -21.71 -6.44 -5.18
N LYS A 61 -21.84 -5.12 -4.98
CA LYS A 61 -20.92 -4.34 -4.14
C LYS A 61 -21.00 -4.87 -2.70
N GLY A 62 -19.84 -5.33 -2.18
CA GLY A 62 -19.76 -5.87 -0.81
C GLY A 62 -19.69 -7.40 -0.72
N GLU A 63 -19.89 -8.12 -1.80
CA GLU A 63 -19.68 -9.57 -1.80
C GLU A 63 -18.18 -9.89 -1.66
N THR A 64 -17.83 -10.60 -0.58
CA THR A 64 -16.48 -11.10 -0.37
C THR A 64 -16.25 -12.38 -1.18
N SER A 65 -15.08 -12.52 -1.80
CA SER A 65 -14.71 -13.78 -2.41
C SER A 65 -14.25 -14.76 -1.32
N HIS A 66 -14.61 -16.02 -1.47
CA HIS A 66 -14.23 -17.09 -0.54
C HIS A 66 -13.33 -18.11 -1.21
N GLY A 67 -12.59 -18.87 -0.40
CA GLY A 67 -11.74 -19.97 -0.86
C GLY A 67 -10.60 -19.51 -1.77
N ILE A 68 -10.26 -20.35 -2.74
CA ILE A 68 -9.10 -20.19 -3.63
C ILE A 68 -9.10 -18.88 -4.41
N ARG A 69 -10.28 -18.36 -4.79
CA ARG A 69 -10.39 -17.08 -5.51
C ARG A 69 -9.92 -15.89 -4.66
N ARG A 70 -10.15 -15.94 -3.35
CA ARG A 70 -9.64 -14.94 -2.42
C ARG A 70 -8.13 -14.99 -2.34
N VAL A 71 -7.57 -16.19 -2.20
CA VAL A 71 -6.12 -16.40 -2.12
C VAL A 71 -5.43 -15.92 -3.40
N LEU A 72 -5.92 -16.32 -4.56
CA LEU A 72 -5.41 -15.85 -5.86
C LEU A 72 -5.51 -14.32 -6.00
N GLY A 73 -6.62 -13.73 -5.59
CA GLY A 73 -6.79 -12.28 -5.61
C GLY A 73 -5.76 -11.56 -4.72
N VAL A 74 -5.48 -12.08 -3.53
CA VAL A 74 -4.46 -11.52 -2.62
C VAL A 74 -3.07 -11.65 -3.24
N ILE A 75 -2.72 -12.82 -3.78
CA ILE A 75 -1.41 -13.05 -4.41
C ILE A 75 -1.20 -12.10 -5.60
N ILE A 76 -2.18 -12.01 -6.50
CA ILE A 76 -2.10 -11.12 -7.67
C ILE A 76 -1.97 -9.66 -7.24
N THR A 77 -2.81 -9.22 -6.29
CA THR A 77 -2.76 -7.84 -5.79
C THR A 77 -1.44 -7.53 -5.12
N PHE A 78 -0.91 -8.44 -4.30
CA PHE A 78 0.37 -8.28 -3.62
C PHE A 78 1.51 -8.09 -4.63
N HIS A 79 1.64 -8.98 -5.61
CA HIS A 79 2.70 -8.88 -6.63
C HIS A 79 2.54 -7.63 -7.51
N PHE A 80 1.31 -7.27 -7.84
CA PHE A 80 1.03 -6.03 -8.56
C PHE A 80 1.48 -4.79 -7.78
N VAL A 81 1.18 -4.72 -6.48
CA VAL A 81 1.61 -3.60 -5.62
C VAL A 81 3.14 -3.58 -5.50
N CYS A 82 3.79 -4.73 -5.31
CA CYS A 82 5.26 -4.83 -5.28
C CYS A 82 5.88 -4.33 -6.60
N PHE A 83 5.31 -4.72 -7.74
CA PHE A 83 5.73 -4.20 -9.05
C PHE A 83 5.59 -2.67 -9.14
N CYS A 84 4.47 -2.12 -8.73
CA CYS A 84 4.26 -0.67 -8.72
C CYS A 84 5.24 0.06 -7.77
N TRP A 85 5.63 -0.56 -6.67
CA TRP A 85 6.58 0.01 -5.71
C TRP A 85 8.00 0.13 -6.26
N ILE A 86 8.38 -0.66 -7.25
CA ILE A 86 9.67 -0.50 -7.95
C ILE A 86 9.76 0.91 -8.54
N PHE A 87 8.69 1.37 -9.19
CA PHE A 87 8.63 2.73 -9.73
C PHE A 87 8.55 3.80 -8.63
N PHE A 88 7.82 3.55 -7.57
CA PHE A 88 7.69 4.50 -6.46
C PHE A 88 9.00 4.70 -5.70
N ARG A 89 9.79 3.64 -5.52
CA ARG A 89 11.03 3.65 -4.75
C ARG A 89 12.18 4.34 -5.47
N ASN A 90 12.25 4.22 -6.78
CA ASN A 90 13.36 4.75 -7.57
C ASN A 90 13.13 6.19 -7.96
N ALA A 91 14.20 7.00 -7.91
CA ALA A 91 14.13 8.41 -8.31
C ALA A 91 14.03 8.58 -9.83
N ASP A 92 14.62 7.64 -10.59
CA ASP A 92 14.71 7.69 -12.05
C ASP A 92 14.12 6.44 -12.70
N PHE A 93 13.54 6.63 -13.89
CA PHE A 93 12.92 5.56 -14.68
C PHE A 93 13.93 4.50 -15.13
N HIS A 94 15.15 4.93 -15.49
CA HIS A 94 16.23 4.00 -15.90
C HIS A 94 16.55 3.00 -14.79
N ASN A 95 16.72 3.47 -13.56
CA ASN A 95 16.97 2.63 -12.39
C ASN A 95 15.83 1.63 -12.13
N SER A 96 14.57 2.01 -12.43
CA SER A 96 13.43 1.10 -12.31
C SER A 96 13.48 -0.02 -13.33
N MET A 97 13.90 0.29 -14.58
CA MET A 97 14.08 -0.71 -15.62
C MET A 97 15.25 -1.65 -15.32
N ASP A 98 16.36 -1.11 -14.82
CA ASP A 98 17.52 -1.92 -14.41
C ASP A 98 17.16 -2.88 -13.29
N MET A 99 16.40 -2.41 -12.28
CA MET A 99 15.93 -3.28 -11.20
C MET A 99 15.01 -4.39 -11.74
N LEU A 100 14.09 -4.08 -12.63
CA LEU A 100 13.25 -5.10 -13.27
C LEU A 100 14.09 -6.11 -14.05
N ASN A 101 15.04 -5.64 -14.83
CA ASN A 101 15.95 -6.51 -15.57
C ASN A 101 16.74 -7.43 -14.62
N GLN A 102 17.27 -6.91 -13.52
CA GLN A 102 17.98 -7.71 -12.52
C GLN A 102 17.09 -8.78 -11.88
N ILE A 103 15.81 -8.47 -11.58
CA ILE A 103 14.87 -9.44 -11.02
C ILE A 103 14.68 -10.63 -11.97
N PHE A 104 14.60 -10.39 -13.27
CA PHE A 104 14.34 -11.44 -14.27
C PHE A 104 15.60 -12.15 -14.75
N THR A 105 16.78 -11.49 -14.81
CA THR A 105 18.00 -12.05 -15.42
C THR A 105 19.06 -12.44 -14.41
N ALA A 106 19.12 -11.79 -13.26
CA ALA A 106 20.18 -11.94 -12.27
C ALA A 106 19.66 -12.25 -10.86
N PHE A 107 18.59 -13.04 -10.76
CA PHE A 107 18.05 -13.45 -9.47
C PHE A 107 19.05 -14.33 -8.71
N ARG A 108 19.51 -13.85 -7.54
CA ARG A 108 20.53 -14.51 -6.70
C ARG A 108 19.94 -14.85 -5.32
N PRO A 109 19.30 -16.00 -5.16
CA PRO A 109 18.69 -16.40 -3.88
C PRO A 109 19.73 -16.61 -2.77
N GLN A 110 21.01 -16.81 -3.12
CA GLN A 110 22.10 -16.98 -2.15
C GLN A 110 22.37 -15.74 -1.28
N LEU A 111 21.91 -14.55 -1.74
CA LEU A 111 22.04 -13.31 -0.97
C LEU A 111 20.96 -13.15 0.11
N PHE A 112 19.95 -14.02 0.13
CA PHE A 112 18.84 -13.92 1.07
C PHE A 112 19.26 -13.99 2.56
N PRO A 113 20.18 -14.89 2.98
CA PRO A 113 20.68 -14.89 4.36
C PRO A 113 21.39 -13.59 4.75
N GLN A 114 22.20 -13.03 3.87
CA GLN A 114 22.88 -11.75 4.09
C GLN A 114 21.89 -10.59 4.19
N LEU A 115 20.83 -10.61 3.38
CA LEU A 115 19.74 -9.64 3.45
C LEU A 115 19.03 -9.72 4.80
N MET A 116 18.71 -10.93 5.27
CA MET A 116 18.06 -11.15 6.56
C MET A 116 18.92 -10.66 7.72
N GLU A 117 20.22 -10.92 7.68
CA GLU A 117 21.18 -10.50 8.70
C GLU A 117 21.37 -8.96 8.69
N GLY A 118 21.51 -8.35 7.51
CA GLY A 118 21.69 -6.89 7.38
C GLY A 118 20.42 -6.09 7.74
N TYR A 119 19.23 -6.64 7.49
CA TYR A 119 17.95 -5.95 7.69
C TYR A 119 17.07 -6.60 8.75
N TRP A 120 17.65 -7.32 9.72
CA TRP A 120 16.89 -8.05 10.73
C TRP A 120 15.92 -7.15 11.53
N ARG A 121 16.31 -5.88 11.79
CA ARG A 121 15.45 -4.91 12.49
C ARG A 121 14.19 -4.59 11.68
N VAL A 122 14.33 -4.46 10.36
CA VAL A 122 13.18 -4.20 9.47
C VAL A 122 12.25 -5.40 9.46
N PHE A 123 12.79 -6.62 9.36
CA PHE A 123 12.00 -7.85 9.41
C PHE A 123 11.32 -8.03 10.77
N ALA A 124 11.99 -7.73 11.86
CA ALA A 124 11.40 -7.77 13.20
C ALA A 124 10.21 -6.79 13.33
N LEU A 125 10.35 -5.56 12.82
CA LEU A 125 9.27 -4.58 12.82
C LEU A 125 8.11 -5.00 11.90
N MET A 126 8.40 -5.56 10.75
CA MET A 126 7.36 -6.13 9.88
C MET A 126 6.60 -7.25 10.59
N ALA A 127 7.31 -8.16 11.27
CA ALA A 127 6.67 -9.22 12.04
C ALA A 127 5.77 -8.66 13.16
N VAL A 128 6.26 -7.66 13.92
CA VAL A 128 5.44 -6.97 14.92
C VAL A 128 4.22 -6.31 14.29
N GLY A 129 4.38 -5.61 13.15
CA GLY A 129 3.28 -5.00 12.42
C GLY A 129 2.22 -6.02 11.98
N PHE A 130 2.65 -7.18 11.45
CA PHE A 130 1.74 -8.28 11.11
C PHE A 130 1.04 -8.85 12.34
N LEU A 131 1.73 -9.07 13.44
CA LEU A 131 1.12 -9.57 14.68
C LEU A 131 0.07 -8.58 15.21
N LEU A 132 0.37 -7.29 15.20
CA LEU A 132 -0.57 -6.25 15.60
C LEU A 132 -1.77 -6.14 14.65
N HIS A 133 -1.57 -6.39 13.34
CA HIS A 133 -2.66 -6.36 12.35
C HIS A 133 -3.70 -7.47 12.60
N PHE A 134 -3.27 -8.62 13.11
CA PHE A 134 -4.17 -9.72 13.47
C PHE A 134 -4.59 -9.69 14.96
N ALA A 135 -4.19 -8.65 15.70
CA ALA A 135 -4.60 -8.48 17.07
C ALA A 135 -6.13 -8.28 17.17
N PRO A 136 -6.78 -8.84 18.18
CA PRO A 136 -8.22 -8.67 18.34
C PRO A 136 -8.58 -7.20 18.62
N ASP A 137 -9.74 -6.76 18.11
CA ASP A 137 -10.27 -5.38 18.26
C ASP A 137 -10.32 -4.93 19.75
N SER A 138 -10.36 -5.88 20.68
CA SER A 138 -10.32 -5.60 22.12
C SER A 138 -9.02 -4.89 22.55
N TRP A 139 -7.89 -5.21 21.92
CA TRP A 139 -6.59 -4.58 22.20
C TRP A 139 -6.54 -3.17 21.66
N GLU A 140 -6.98 -2.96 20.42
CA GLU A 140 -7.10 -1.62 19.83
C GLU A 140 -7.99 -0.72 20.70
N ASN A 141 -9.15 -1.21 21.09
CA ASN A 141 -10.09 -0.49 21.96
C ASN A 141 -9.50 -0.23 23.37
N ALA A 142 -8.67 -1.12 23.91
CA ALA A 142 -8.01 -0.92 25.19
C ALA A 142 -6.95 0.18 25.10
N VAL A 143 -6.11 0.17 24.04
CA VAL A 143 -5.12 1.22 23.78
C VAL A 143 -5.79 2.57 23.54
N CYS A 144 -6.83 2.63 22.72
CA CYS A 144 -7.60 3.86 22.48
C CYS A 144 -8.21 4.41 23.77
N ARG A 145 -8.83 3.57 24.60
CA ARG A 145 -9.34 3.99 25.91
C ARG A 145 -8.26 4.49 26.85
N GLY A 146 -7.10 3.82 26.86
CA GLY A 146 -5.93 4.28 27.63
C GLY A 146 -5.46 5.66 27.19
N MET A 147 -5.30 5.86 25.87
CA MET A 147 -4.89 7.15 25.29
C MET A 147 -5.90 8.28 25.54
N ILE A 148 -7.21 7.98 25.51
CA ILE A 148 -8.25 8.98 25.81
C ILE A 148 -8.16 9.47 27.25
N LYS A 149 -7.88 8.56 28.20
CA LYS A 149 -7.79 8.86 29.64
C LYS A 149 -6.52 9.61 30.02
N LEU A 150 -5.48 9.58 29.18
CA LEU A 150 -4.24 10.30 29.45
C LEU A 150 -4.46 11.83 29.44
N PRO A 151 -3.90 12.56 30.43
CA PRO A 151 -3.91 14.03 30.41
C PRO A 151 -3.12 14.53 29.19
N PHE A 152 -3.34 15.80 28.84
CA PHE A 152 -2.69 16.43 27.66
C PHE A 152 -1.17 16.24 27.66
N LEU A 153 -0.52 16.41 28.83
CA LEU A 153 0.92 16.23 28.98
C LEU A 153 1.35 14.78 28.68
N GLY A 154 0.59 13.80 29.14
CA GLY A 154 0.86 12.38 28.86
C GLY A 154 0.77 12.06 27.37
N LYS A 155 -0.21 12.62 26.66
CA LYS A 155 -0.34 12.47 25.18
C LYS A 155 0.84 13.12 24.47
N ALA A 156 1.28 14.29 24.91
CA ALA A 156 2.45 14.99 24.35
C ALA A 156 3.73 14.16 24.53
N ILE A 157 3.95 13.56 25.71
CA ILE A 157 5.11 12.71 25.98
C ILE A 157 5.10 11.48 25.06
N VAL A 158 3.96 10.79 24.92
CA VAL A 158 3.84 9.63 24.03
C VAL A 158 4.14 10.02 22.58
N MET A 159 3.62 11.17 22.11
CA MET A 159 3.86 11.66 20.76
C MET A 159 5.35 11.98 20.53
N VAL A 160 6.01 12.66 21.48
CA VAL A 160 7.44 12.96 21.39
C VAL A 160 8.28 11.69 21.40
N ALA A 161 7.95 10.72 22.25
CA ALA A 161 8.61 9.41 22.29
C ALA A 161 8.49 8.66 20.98
N MET A 162 7.30 8.66 20.37
CA MET A 162 7.06 8.05 19.05
C MET A 162 7.88 8.74 17.95
N ILE A 163 7.89 10.07 17.91
CA ILE A 163 8.69 10.84 16.94
C ILE A 163 10.18 10.53 17.12
N TYR A 164 10.68 10.53 18.36
CA TYR A 164 12.07 10.20 18.66
C TYR A 164 12.43 8.80 18.17
N LEU A 165 11.57 7.82 18.42
CA LEU A 165 11.76 6.44 18.00
C LEU A 165 11.85 6.32 16.46
N VAL A 166 10.97 7.01 15.73
CA VAL A 166 10.99 7.06 14.26
C VAL A 166 12.27 7.72 13.74
N ILE A 167 12.74 8.79 14.38
CA ILE A 167 14.00 9.46 13.98
C ILE A 167 15.20 8.52 14.19
N GLN A 168 15.27 7.84 15.35
CA GLN A 168 16.33 6.88 15.63
C GLN A 168 16.38 5.72 14.66
N MET A 169 15.22 5.24 14.22
CA MET A 169 15.13 4.18 13.22
C MET A 169 15.59 4.61 11.82
N LYS A 170 15.49 5.90 11.51
CA LYS A 170 15.95 6.47 10.23
C LYS A 170 17.47 6.68 10.21
N SER A 171 18.08 6.93 11.38
CA SER A 171 19.52 7.26 11.50
C SER A 171 20.42 6.03 11.68
N SER A 172 19.86 4.86 11.89
CA SER A 172 20.55 3.56 12.00
C SER A 172 20.39 2.75 10.71
#